data_2a9922927b4cf3e8bd0dcbb110650889
#
_entry.id   2a9922927b4cf3e8bd0dcbb110650889
#
_cell.length_a   1.000
_cell.length_b   1.000
_cell.length_c   1.000
_cell.angle_alpha   90.00
_cell.angle_beta   90.00
_cell.angle_gamma   90.00
#
_symmetry.space_group_name_H-M   'P 1'
#
loop_
_entity.id
_entity.type
_entity.pdbx_description
1 polymer ?
#
loop_
_entity_poly.entity_id
_entity_poly.type
_entity_poly.pdbx_seq_one_letter_code
_entity_poly.pdbx_strand_id
1 'polypeptide(L)' 'MLVLSRQRDESIMIGDNIVVTIVDIRGDKVRLGINAPSEIPVHRQEVYEAIQRENIRAASLAPEE' A
#
# COMPACT_ATOMS: atom_id res chain seq x y z
N MET A 1 2.69 17.71 -0.39
CA MET A 1 2.06 16.47 0.06
C MET A 1 0.60 16.73 0.37
N LEU A 2 -0.26 15.79 0.06
CA LEU A 2 -1.67 15.91 0.39
C LEU A 2 -1.95 15.15 1.68
N VAL A 3 -2.60 15.79 2.63
CA VAL A 3 -2.96 15.16 3.88
C VAL A 3 -4.47 15.25 4.01
N LEU A 4 -5.11 14.14 4.34
CA LEU A 4 -6.54 14.13 4.43
C LEU A 4 -6.98 13.10 5.46
N SER A 5 -8.25 13.12 5.82
CA SER A 5 -8.80 12.19 6.78
C SER A 5 -9.95 11.45 6.16
N ARG A 6 -10.07 10.17 6.47
CA ARG A 6 -11.17 9.37 6.00
C ARG A 6 -11.70 8.53 7.15
N GLN A 7 -12.95 8.15 7.06
CA GLN A 7 -13.53 7.28 8.06
C GLN A 7 -13.51 5.86 7.56
N ARG A 8 -13.87 4.92 8.43
CA ARG A 8 -13.87 3.54 8.04
C ARG A 8 -14.79 3.33 6.85
N ASP A 9 -14.39 2.48 5.96
CA ASP A 9 -15.11 2.15 4.75
C ASP A 9 -15.11 3.25 3.71
N GLU A 10 -14.36 4.30 3.90
CA GLU A 10 -14.25 5.32 2.88
C GLU A 10 -12.97 5.12 2.09
N SER A 11 -12.97 5.60 0.87
CA SER A 11 -11.86 5.34 -0.04
C SER A 11 -11.27 6.62 -0.57
N ILE A 12 -10.07 6.51 -1.08
CA ILE A 12 -9.36 7.60 -1.70
C ILE A 12 -8.93 7.11 -3.06
N MET A 13 -9.10 7.93 -4.07
CA MET A 13 -8.64 7.58 -5.41
C MET A 13 -7.29 8.20 -5.67
N ILE A 14 -6.38 7.44 -6.25
CA ILE A 14 -5.09 7.94 -6.68
C ILE A 14 -5.04 7.68 -8.17
N GLY A 15 -5.05 8.75 -8.95
CA GLY A 15 -5.24 8.59 -10.36
C GLY A 15 -6.64 8.09 -10.62
N ASP A 16 -6.80 7.24 -11.60
CA ASP A 16 -8.11 6.72 -11.88
C ASP A 16 -8.16 5.20 -11.72
N ASN A 17 -7.09 4.60 -11.26
CA ASN A 17 -7.06 3.15 -11.17
C ASN A 17 -6.50 2.61 -9.84
N ILE A 18 -6.20 3.46 -8.89
CA ILE A 18 -5.73 2.99 -7.60
C ILE A 18 -6.71 3.47 -6.55
N VAL A 19 -7.21 2.55 -5.75
CA VAL A 19 -8.18 2.86 -4.72
C VAL A 19 -7.61 2.43 -3.39
N VAL A 20 -7.60 3.32 -2.42
CA VAL A 20 -7.14 3.01 -1.08
C VAL A 20 -8.35 3.14 -0.17
N THR A 21 -8.69 2.09 0.55
CA THR A 21 -9.87 2.05 1.39
C THR A 21 -9.46 1.85 2.83
N ILE A 22 -10.10 2.56 3.73
CA ILE A 22 -9.87 2.36 5.15
C ILE A 22 -10.75 1.19 5.56
N VAL A 23 -10.13 0.06 5.82
CA VAL A 23 -10.88 -1.13 6.11
C VAL A 23 -11.27 -1.17 7.59
N ASP A 24 -10.37 -0.79 8.46
CA ASP A 24 -10.65 -0.85 9.88
C ASP A 24 -9.71 0.10 10.61
N ILE A 25 -10.13 0.55 11.77
CA ILE A 25 -9.31 1.41 12.59
C ILE A 25 -9.32 0.83 14.00
N ARG A 26 -8.15 0.52 14.52
CA ARG A 26 -8.02 -0.07 15.83
C ARG A 26 -7.00 0.69 16.61
N GLY A 27 -7.42 1.54 17.49
CA GLY A 27 -6.52 2.33 18.30
C GLY A 27 -5.63 3.19 17.44
N ASP A 28 -4.34 2.95 17.49
CA ASP A 28 -3.41 3.73 16.70
C ASP A 28 -3.03 3.00 15.43
N LYS A 29 -3.73 1.94 15.06
CA LYS A 29 -3.42 1.21 13.85
C LYS A 29 -4.57 1.31 12.88
N VAL A 30 -4.24 1.40 11.62
CA VAL A 30 -5.24 1.53 10.58
C VAL A 30 -4.98 0.44 9.57
N ARG A 31 -6.02 -0.26 9.17
CA ARG A 31 -5.90 -1.28 8.15
C ARG A 31 -6.37 -0.69 6.84
N LEU A 32 -5.54 -0.81 5.83
CA LEU A 32 -5.83 -0.24 4.53
C LEU A 32 -5.96 -1.33 3.49
N GLY A 33 -6.95 -1.20 2.64
CA GLY A 33 -7.08 -2.06 1.49
C GLY A 33 -6.68 -1.27 0.27
N ILE A 34 -5.79 -1.80 -0.52
CA ILE A 34 -5.29 -1.09 -1.68
C ILE A 34 -5.57 -1.93 -2.91
N ASN A 35 -6.28 -1.33 -3.85
CA ASN A 35 -6.61 -2.00 -5.08
C ASN A 35 -5.90 -1.24 -6.19
N ALA A 36 -5.02 -1.92 -6.90
CA ALA A 36 -4.22 -1.31 -7.94
C ALA A 36 -4.05 -2.30 -9.09
N PRO A 37 -3.73 -1.83 -10.29
CA PRO A 37 -3.48 -2.73 -11.40
C PRO A 37 -2.28 -3.63 -11.11
N SER A 38 -2.25 -4.78 -11.73
CA SER A 38 -1.20 -5.73 -11.41
C SER A 38 0.18 -5.22 -11.82
N GLU A 39 0.26 -4.30 -12.73
CA GLU A 39 1.56 -3.80 -13.13
C GLU A 39 2.12 -2.80 -12.12
N ILE A 40 1.35 -2.39 -11.13
CA ILE A 40 1.82 -1.47 -10.12
C ILE A 40 2.03 -2.25 -8.83
N PRO A 41 3.27 -2.45 -8.41
CA PRO A 41 3.50 -3.23 -7.19
C PRO A 41 3.14 -2.39 -5.98
N VAL A 42 2.58 -3.03 -4.98
CA VAL A 42 2.19 -2.38 -3.75
C VAL A 42 2.93 -3.05 -2.62
N HIS A 43 3.77 -2.29 -1.91
CA HIS A 43 4.55 -2.84 -0.81
C HIS A 43 4.51 -1.89 0.36
N ARG A 44 4.66 -2.43 1.55
CA ARG A 44 4.91 -1.59 2.70
C ARG A 44 6.27 -0.97 2.54
N GLN A 45 6.46 0.18 3.12
CA GLN A 45 7.70 0.90 2.93
C GLN A 45 8.91 0.09 3.38
N GLU A 46 8.84 -0.56 4.52
CA GLU A 46 9.99 -1.30 5.00
C GLU A 46 10.32 -2.47 4.07
N VAL A 47 9.31 -3.06 3.43
CA VAL A 47 9.56 -4.14 2.51
C VAL A 47 10.14 -3.57 1.23
N TYR A 48 9.65 -2.43 0.78
CA TYR A 48 10.17 -1.80 -0.42
C TYR A 48 11.63 -1.47 -0.24
N GLU A 49 12.02 -0.94 0.90
CA GLU A 49 13.40 -0.60 1.15
C GLU A 49 14.28 -1.84 1.16
N ALA A 50 13.79 -2.91 1.69
CA ALA A 50 14.56 -4.15 1.69
C ALA A 50 14.76 -4.66 0.27
N ILE A 51 13.75 -4.55 -0.57
CA ILE A 51 13.88 -4.96 -1.93
C ILE A 51 14.90 -4.10 -2.64
N GLN A 52 14.87 -2.80 -2.44
CA GLN A 52 15.81 -1.94 -3.09
C GLN A 52 17.23 -2.25 -2.65
N ARG A 53 17.40 -2.61 -1.39
CA ARG A 53 18.69 -2.87 -0.87
C ARG A 53 19.26 -4.12 -1.46
N GLU A 54 18.49 -5.15 -1.61
CA GLU A 54 19.02 -6.32 -2.12
C GLU A 54 18.91 -6.34 -3.55
N ASN A 55 18.16 -5.58 -4.00
CA ASN A 55 17.92 -5.29 -5.27
C ASN A 55 18.21 -6.28 -6.26
N ILE A 56 19.14 -6.33 -6.73
CA ILE A 56 19.40 -7.04 -7.67
C ILE A 56 18.96 -8.36 -7.66
N ARG A 57 19.32 -9.11 -6.82
CA ARG A 57 19.03 -10.41 -6.89
C ARG A 57 17.76 -10.73 -6.42
N ALA A 58 17.15 -9.91 -5.95
CA ALA A 58 16.01 -10.24 -5.36
C ALA A 58 14.88 -10.19 -6.20
N ALA A 59 15.01 -10.15 -7.28
CA ALA A 59 13.96 -9.98 -8.06
C ALA A 59 12.83 -10.77 -7.75
N SER A 60 12.96 -11.80 -7.28
CA SER A 60 11.88 -12.54 -7.17
C SER A 60 11.19 -12.45 -5.99
N LEU A 61 11.32 -11.72 -5.24
CA LEU A 61 10.84 -11.73 -4.04
C LEU A 61 9.52 -12.08 -3.81
N ALA A 62 9.20 -12.52 -2.78
CA ALA A 62 7.97 -12.92 -2.33
C ALA A 62 7.11 -11.82 -2.00
N PRO A 63 5.88 -11.96 -2.06
CA PRO A 63 4.96 -10.90 -1.74
C PRO A 63 4.85 -10.75 -0.32
N GLU A 64 4.47 -9.69 0.12
CA GLU A 64 4.39 -9.50 1.46
C GLU A 64 3.11 -9.78 1.85
N GLU A 65 2.55 -10.13 2.29
CA GLU A 65 1.37 -10.44 2.83
C GLU A 65 0.65 -9.75 3.24
#